data_0dd64f42f69883e8fd52a8aad9d44c5f
#
_entry.id   0dd64f42f69883e8fd52a8aad9d44c5f
#
_cell.length_a   1.000
_cell.length_b   1.000
_cell.length_c   1.000
_cell.angle_alpha   90.00
_cell.angle_beta   90.00
_cell.angle_gamma   90.00
#
_symmetry.space_group_name_H-M   'P 1'
#
loop_
_entity.id
_entity.type
_entity.pdbx_description
1 polymer ?
#
loop_
_entity_poly.entity_id
_entity_poly.type
_entity_poly.pdbx_seq_one_letter_code
_entity_poly.pdbx_strand_id
1 'polypeptide(L)'
;RHRRGRALNNPRNTQEYLRIKLADRKHEVFGTLFLDSQHRVLQYAELFQGTIDGAAGYPRVVVQEALGLNAAAVVLFHNHPSGVAEPSTADRNITKRLQDALALIDVRVLDHLVVSAGEATSFAERGLL
;
A
#
# COMPACT_ATOMS: atom_id res chain seq x y z
N ARG A 1 -8.62 -21.32 -11.89
CA ARG A 1 -7.42 -20.65 -12.34
C ARG A 1 -7.44 -19.17 -12.00
N HIS A 2 -6.35 -18.71 -11.46
CA HIS A 2 -6.26 -17.32 -11.02
C HIS A 2 -5.86 -16.41 -12.17
N ARG A 3 -6.60 -15.33 -12.32
CA ARG A 3 -6.36 -14.38 -13.40
C ARG A 3 -5.78 -13.10 -12.84
N ARG A 4 -4.68 -12.65 -13.42
CA ARG A 4 -4.05 -11.40 -12.97
C ARG A 4 -4.88 -10.20 -13.37
N GLY A 5 -4.83 -9.20 -12.55
CA GLY A 5 -5.59 -8.00 -12.75
C GLY A 5 -4.97 -7.07 -13.78
N ARG A 6 -5.57 -5.94 -13.89
CA ARG A 6 -5.20 -4.86 -14.75
C ARG A 6 -3.87 -4.24 -14.33
N ALA A 7 -3.09 -3.79 -15.27
CA ALA A 7 -1.84 -3.08 -14.96
C ALA A 7 -2.14 -1.69 -14.39
N LEU A 8 -1.42 -1.33 -13.34
CA LEU A 8 -1.52 -0.01 -12.70
C LEU A 8 -0.29 0.81 -13.04
N ASN A 9 -0.23 1.31 -14.26
CA ASN A 9 0.92 2.05 -14.76
C ASN A 9 0.88 3.55 -14.46
N ASN A 10 -0.25 4.01 -13.97
CA ASN A 10 -0.53 5.43 -13.82
C ASN A 10 -0.92 5.71 -12.37
N PRO A 11 -0.25 6.65 -11.67
CA PRO A 11 -0.57 6.94 -10.27
C PRO A 11 -2.04 7.31 -10.06
N ARG A 12 -2.64 8.01 -10.99
CA ARG A 12 -4.05 8.37 -10.88
C ARG A 12 -4.96 7.15 -10.89
N ASN A 13 -4.66 6.17 -11.75
CA ASN A 13 -5.44 4.93 -11.81
C ASN A 13 -5.33 4.16 -10.51
N THR A 14 -4.14 4.14 -9.91
CA THR A 14 -3.93 3.46 -8.63
C THR A 14 -4.71 4.15 -7.52
N GLN A 15 -4.68 5.49 -7.47
CA GLN A 15 -5.42 6.24 -6.48
C GLN A 15 -6.92 6.00 -6.59
N GLU A 16 -7.44 6.02 -7.81
CA GLU A 16 -8.85 5.77 -8.06
C GLU A 16 -9.26 4.36 -7.63
N TYR A 17 -8.45 3.38 -7.99
CA TYR A 17 -8.69 1.99 -7.61
C TYR A 17 -8.82 1.86 -6.08
N LEU A 18 -7.88 2.45 -5.35
CA LEU A 18 -7.87 2.36 -3.89
C LEU A 18 -8.99 3.17 -3.26
N ARG A 19 -9.33 4.32 -3.81
CA ARG A 19 -10.44 5.10 -3.28
C ARG A 19 -11.74 4.32 -3.36
N ILE A 20 -11.97 3.62 -4.47
CA ILE A 20 -13.15 2.79 -4.64
C ILE A 20 -13.14 1.63 -3.64
N LYS A 21 -12.00 0.96 -3.52
CA LYS A 21 -11.88 -0.19 -2.62
C LYS A 21 -12.09 0.17 -1.17
N LEU A 22 -11.70 1.37 -0.75
CA LEU A 22 -11.71 1.78 0.65
C LEU A 22 -12.88 2.70 1.00
N ALA A 23 -13.76 2.99 0.05
CA ALA A 23 -14.77 4.04 0.20
C ALA A 23 -15.70 3.84 1.39
N ASP A 24 -16.05 2.60 1.72
CA ASP A 24 -16.98 2.30 2.80
C ASP A 24 -16.30 1.81 4.08
N ARG A 25 -14.98 1.89 4.15
CA ARG A 25 -14.28 1.49 5.37
C ARG A 25 -14.42 2.56 6.43
N LYS A 26 -14.89 2.16 7.61
CA LYS A 26 -15.11 3.07 8.74
C LYS A 26 -13.96 3.07 9.73
N HIS A 27 -13.08 2.10 9.62
CA HIS A 27 -11.91 1.97 10.47
C HIS A 27 -10.66 2.13 9.64
N GLU A 28 -9.56 2.48 10.29
CA GLU A 28 -8.29 2.54 9.60
C GLU A 28 -7.87 1.13 9.18
N VAL A 29 -7.40 1.04 7.94
CA VAL A 29 -6.92 -0.20 7.36
C VAL A 29 -5.56 0.09 6.75
N PHE A 30 -4.62 -0.80 6.96
CA PHE A 30 -3.34 -0.77 6.26
C PHE A 30 -3.25 -1.99 5.37
N GLY A 31 -2.88 -1.79 4.13
CA GLY A 31 -2.80 -2.90 3.20
C GLY A 31 -1.78 -2.68 2.11
N THR A 32 -1.77 -3.64 1.20
CA THR A 32 -0.78 -3.67 0.13
C THR A 32 -1.43 -4.19 -1.14
N LEU A 33 -1.13 -3.52 -2.25
CA LEU A 33 -1.34 -4.07 -3.58
C LEU A 33 -0.06 -4.77 -3.99
N PHE A 34 -0.13 -6.05 -4.25
CA PHE A 34 1.00 -6.83 -4.73
C PHE A 34 0.94 -6.90 -6.25
N LEU A 35 2.05 -6.57 -6.90
CA LEU A 35 2.10 -6.42 -8.35
C LEU A 35 3.19 -7.31 -8.95
N ASP A 36 2.96 -7.74 -10.19
CA ASP A 36 3.98 -8.44 -10.94
C ASP A 36 4.95 -7.44 -11.60
N SER A 37 5.90 -7.94 -12.38
CA SER A 37 6.91 -7.09 -13.01
C SER A 37 6.36 -6.15 -14.08
N GLN A 38 5.13 -6.36 -14.50
CA GLN A 38 4.43 -5.48 -15.44
C GLN A 38 3.41 -4.60 -14.72
N HIS A 39 3.50 -4.55 -13.40
CA HIS A 39 2.62 -3.77 -12.52
C HIS A 39 1.15 -4.18 -12.61
N ARG A 40 0.90 -5.46 -12.93
CA ARG A 40 -0.46 -6.00 -12.87
C ARG A 40 -0.74 -6.48 -11.46
N VAL A 41 -1.97 -6.28 -11.01
CA VAL A 41 -2.37 -6.64 -9.65
C VAL A 41 -2.41 -8.15 -9.49
N LEU A 42 -1.58 -8.65 -8.56
CA LEU A 42 -1.63 -10.04 -8.15
C LEU A 42 -2.63 -10.22 -7.01
N GLN A 43 -2.65 -9.27 -6.09
CA GLN A 43 -3.56 -9.33 -4.96
C GLN A 43 -3.69 -7.96 -4.30
N TYR A 44 -4.91 -7.65 -3.88
CA TYR A 44 -5.23 -6.55 -2.98
C TYR A 44 -5.42 -7.17 -1.60
N ALA A 45 -4.69 -6.70 -0.62
CA ALA A 45 -4.77 -7.30 0.73
C ALA A 45 -4.85 -6.23 1.79
N GLU A 46 -5.92 -6.27 2.60
CA GLU A 46 -6.04 -5.46 3.80
C GLU A 46 -5.41 -6.29 4.92
N LEU A 47 -4.20 -5.93 5.31
CA LEU A 47 -3.41 -6.78 6.19
C LEU A 47 -3.58 -6.47 7.67
N PHE A 48 -3.86 -5.20 8.00
CA PHE A 48 -3.98 -4.78 9.39
C PHE A 48 -5.14 -3.82 9.54
N GLN A 49 -5.77 -3.85 10.70
CA GLN A 49 -6.84 -2.92 11.05
C GLN A 49 -6.41 -2.10 12.25
N GLY A 50 -6.92 -0.88 12.34
CA GLY A 50 -6.61 0.01 13.45
C GLY A 50 -5.50 0.97 13.11
N THR A 51 -5.13 1.78 14.10
CA THR A 51 -4.13 2.82 13.93
C THR A 51 -2.74 2.23 13.74
N ILE A 52 -1.97 2.79 12.82
CA ILE A 52 -0.56 2.43 12.68
C ILE A 52 0.17 3.00 13.88
N ASP A 53 0.75 2.13 14.69
CA ASP A 53 1.42 2.53 15.91
C ASP A 53 2.82 1.94 16.01
N GLY A 54 3.46 1.70 14.88
CA GLY A 54 4.80 1.15 14.86
C GLY A 54 4.84 -0.35 15.09
N ALA A 55 3.76 -1.04 14.81
CA ALA A 55 3.68 -2.48 15.02
C ALA A 55 4.81 -3.20 14.32
N ALA A 56 5.59 -3.93 15.09
CA ALA A 56 6.78 -4.61 14.60
C ALA A 56 6.47 -5.71 13.60
N GLY A 57 5.25 -6.20 13.59
CA GLY A 57 4.85 -7.29 12.71
C GLY A 57 4.58 -6.89 11.26
N TYR A 58 4.41 -5.62 10.97
CA TYR A 58 4.05 -5.19 9.62
C TYR A 58 5.05 -5.66 8.55
N PRO A 59 6.35 -5.40 8.70
CA PRO A 59 7.27 -5.84 7.65
C PRO A 59 7.26 -7.35 7.45
N ARG A 60 7.17 -8.11 8.53
CA ARG A 60 7.17 -9.56 8.44
C ARG A 60 6.01 -10.09 7.61
N VAL A 61 4.80 -9.59 7.88
CA VAL A 61 3.59 -10.05 7.18
C VAL A 61 3.65 -9.65 5.71
N VAL A 62 4.04 -8.41 5.42
CA VAL A 62 4.12 -7.95 4.04
C VAL A 62 5.16 -8.74 3.26
N VAL A 63 6.32 -9.00 3.85
CA VAL A 63 7.37 -9.80 3.20
C VAL A 63 6.89 -11.22 2.92
N GLN A 64 6.23 -11.85 3.89
CA GLN A 64 5.70 -13.20 3.69
C GLN A 64 4.72 -13.27 2.53
N GLU A 65 3.80 -12.31 2.47
CA GLU A 65 2.82 -12.25 1.39
C GLU A 65 3.48 -12.00 0.05
N ALA A 66 4.43 -11.08 0.00
CA ALA A 66 5.15 -10.76 -1.23
C ALA A 66 5.87 -11.99 -1.78
N LEU A 67 6.54 -12.74 -0.91
CA LEU A 67 7.24 -13.95 -1.31
C LEU A 67 6.25 -15.02 -1.81
N GLY A 68 5.16 -15.20 -1.08
CA GLY A 68 4.16 -16.21 -1.45
C GLY A 68 3.50 -15.92 -2.79
N LEU A 69 3.35 -14.66 -3.14
CA LEU A 69 2.75 -14.24 -4.41
C LEU A 69 3.77 -14.05 -5.52
N ASN A 70 5.05 -14.17 -5.20
CA ASN A 70 6.12 -13.88 -6.14
C ASN A 70 6.00 -12.48 -6.71
N ALA A 71 5.69 -11.52 -5.85
CA ALA A 71 5.50 -10.14 -6.25
C ALA A 71 6.82 -9.47 -6.64
N ALA A 72 6.79 -8.59 -7.62
CA ALA A 72 7.95 -7.80 -8.03
C ALA A 72 7.91 -6.38 -7.47
N ALA A 73 6.71 -5.90 -7.14
CA ALA A 73 6.53 -4.55 -6.62
C ALA A 73 5.27 -4.50 -5.77
N VAL A 74 5.17 -3.45 -4.96
CA VAL A 74 4.00 -3.23 -4.13
C VAL A 74 3.61 -1.76 -4.12
N VAL A 75 2.33 -1.49 -3.87
CA VAL A 75 1.85 -0.17 -3.49
C VAL A 75 1.22 -0.34 -2.11
N LEU A 76 1.75 0.39 -1.14
CA LEU A 76 1.20 0.39 0.21
C LEU A 76 0.02 1.36 0.26
N PHE A 77 -0.96 1.05 1.07
CA PHE A 77 -2.08 1.97 1.23
C PHE A 77 -2.58 1.98 2.66
N HIS A 78 -3.21 3.09 3.02
CA HIS A 78 -3.75 3.30 4.34
C HIS A 78 -4.86 4.34 4.20
N ASN A 79 -5.98 4.14 4.86
CA ASN A 79 -7.06 5.13 4.82
C ASN A 79 -7.12 5.91 6.13
N HIS A 80 -7.53 7.17 6.02
CA HIS A 80 -7.82 8.02 7.18
C HIS A 80 -9.32 8.34 7.13
N PRO A 81 -10.17 7.58 7.84
CA PRO A 81 -11.61 7.82 7.80
C PRO A 81 -12.01 9.19 8.30
N SER A 82 -11.16 9.83 9.10
CA SER A 82 -11.43 11.18 9.62
C SER A 82 -11.46 12.26 8.56
N GLY A 83 -11.00 11.97 7.35
CA GLY A 83 -11.16 12.88 6.22
C GLY A 83 -9.94 13.66 5.79
N VAL A 84 -8.82 13.54 6.50
CA VAL A 84 -7.59 14.25 6.15
C VAL A 84 -6.55 13.23 5.68
N ALA A 85 -6.09 13.37 4.43
CA ALA A 85 -5.14 12.43 3.84
C ALA A 85 -3.68 12.87 4.02
N GLU A 86 -3.38 13.51 5.14
CA GLU A 86 -2.02 13.96 5.44
C GLU A 86 -1.23 12.81 6.07
N PRO A 87 -0.05 12.46 5.52
CA PRO A 87 0.77 11.39 6.09
C PRO A 87 1.25 11.75 7.49
N SER A 88 1.10 10.81 8.42
CA SER A 88 1.60 10.99 9.78
C SER A 88 3.06 10.57 9.88
N THR A 89 3.69 10.89 11.02
CA THR A 89 5.05 10.41 11.29
C THR A 89 5.07 8.88 11.31
N ALA A 90 4.05 8.26 11.90
CA ALA A 90 3.95 6.80 11.91
C ALA A 90 3.85 6.23 10.49
N ASP A 91 3.09 6.88 9.60
CA ASP A 91 3.01 6.47 8.20
C ASP A 91 4.38 6.49 7.54
N ARG A 92 5.15 7.54 7.78
CA ARG A 92 6.49 7.66 7.20
C ARG A 92 7.45 6.60 7.74
N ASN A 93 7.37 6.35 9.04
CA ASN A 93 8.26 5.37 9.68
C ASN A 93 7.98 3.96 9.17
N ILE A 94 6.72 3.56 9.08
CA ILE A 94 6.39 2.22 8.60
C ILE A 94 6.76 2.07 7.12
N THR A 95 6.59 3.13 6.34
CA THR A 95 6.96 3.11 4.92
C THR A 95 8.46 2.84 4.76
N LYS A 96 9.29 3.54 5.53
CA LYS A 96 10.73 3.35 5.45
C LYS A 96 11.12 1.93 5.84
N ARG A 97 10.54 1.41 6.90
CA ARG A 97 10.83 0.05 7.34
C ARG A 97 10.43 -0.97 6.28
N LEU A 98 9.30 -0.78 5.65
CA LEU A 98 8.83 -1.69 4.60
C LEU A 98 9.70 -1.59 3.34
N GLN A 99 10.11 -0.38 2.97
CA GLN A 99 11.04 -0.21 1.85
C GLN A 99 12.33 -0.99 2.09
N ASP A 100 12.90 -0.85 3.30
CA ASP A 100 14.15 -1.52 3.63
C ASP A 100 13.99 -3.04 3.62
N ALA A 101 12.92 -3.53 4.21
CA ALA A 101 12.69 -4.98 4.28
C ALA A 101 12.45 -5.58 2.90
N LEU A 102 11.62 -4.92 2.10
CA LEU A 102 11.27 -5.44 0.77
C LEU A 102 12.45 -5.33 -0.21
N ALA A 103 13.32 -4.34 -0.03
CA ALA A 103 14.51 -4.23 -0.85
C ALA A 103 15.42 -5.45 -0.72
N LEU A 104 15.43 -6.09 0.45
CA LEU A 104 16.24 -7.28 0.67
C LEU A 104 15.80 -8.47 -0.18
N ILE A 105 14.57 -8.48 -0.63
CA ILE A 105 14.03 -9.55 -1.47
C ILE A 105 13.69 -9.06 -2.87
N ASP A 106 14.29 -7.93 -3.25
CA ASP A 106 14.14 -7.35 -4.59
C ASP A 106 12.69 -6.99 -4.95
N VAL A 107 11.92 -6.56 -3.98
CA VAL A 107 10.57 -6.07 -4.19
C VAL A 107 10.57 -4.55 -3.98
N ARG A 108 10.08 -3.82 -4.97
CA ARG A 108 10.10 -2.36 -4.94
C ARG A 108 8.80 -1.82 -4.38
N VAL A 109 8.90 -0.81 -3.52
CA VAL A 109 7.74 -0.03 -3.08
C VAL A 109 7.57 1.11 -4.07
N LEU A 110 6.53 1.04 -4.88
CA LEU A 110 6.27 2.06 -5.91
C LEU A 110 5.66 3.31 -5.31
N ASP A 111 4.82 3.15 -4.30
CA ASP A 111 4.15 4.27 -3.66
C ASP A 111 3.57 3.84 -2.33
N HIS A 112 3.19 4.82 -1.53
CA HIS A 112 2.32 4.64 -0.37
C HIS A 112 1.22 5.69 -0.51
N LEU A 113 -0.02 5.24 -0.59
CA LEU A 113 -1.16 6.12 -0.77
C LEU A 113 -1.96 6.21 0.51
N VAL A 114 -2.17 7.43 0.99
CA VAL A 114 -3.05 7.69 2.13
C VAL A 114 -4.35 8.22 1.56
N VAL A 115 -5.44 7.52 1.82
CA VAL A 115 -6.73 7.78 1.21
C VAL A 115 -7.72 8.27 2.25
N SER A 116 -8.42 9.34 1.94
CA SER A 116 -9.54 9.82 2.75
C SER A 116 -10.78 9.93 1.89
N ALA A 117 -11.88 10.41 2.48
CA ALA A 117 -13.18 10.46 1.78
C ALA A 117 -13.14 11.25 0.47
N GLY A 118 -12.36 12.31 0.40
CA GLY A 118 -12.37 13.19 -0.77
C GLY A 118 -11.04 13.30 -1.48
N GLU A 119 -9.99 12.66 -0.95
CA GLU A 119 -8.66 12.87 -1.51
C GLU A 119 -7.74 11.69 -1.28
N ALA A 120 -6.63 11.68 -1.99
CA ALA A 120 -5.58 10.70 -1.80
C ALA A 120 -4.24 11.43 -1.88
N THR A 121 -3.32 11.04 -1.01
CA THR A 121 -1.97 11.61 -0.98
C THR A 121 -0.98 10.53 -1.36
N SER A 122 -0.11 10.84 -2.31
CA SER A 122 0.93 9.94 -2.78
C SER A 122 2.27 10.34 -2.17
N PHE A 123 2.93 9.38 -1.52
CA PHE A 123 4.28 9.58 -1.00
C PHE A 123 5.26 9.86 -2.14
N ALA A 124 5.12 9.14 -3.26
CA ALA A 124 6.01 9.33 -4.39
C ALA A 124 5.89 10.74 -4.95
N GLU A 125 4.67 11.24 -5.09
CA GLU A 125 4.44 12.59 -5.61
C GLU A 125 4.97 13.66 -4.66
N ARG A 126 5.00 13.38 -3.38
CA ARG A 126 5.52 14.32 -2.38
C ARG A 126 7.00 14.15 -2.09
N GLY A 127 7.66 13.20 -2.75
CA GLY A 127 9.08 12.95 -2.50
C GLY A 127 9.37 12.35 -1.15
N LEU A 128 8.44 11.57 -0.59
CA LEU A 128 8.59 10.97 0.74
C LEU A 128 9.07 9.51 0.70
N LEU A 129 9.26 8.96 -0.49
CA LEU A 129 9.81 7.61 -0.62
C LEU A 129 11.32 7.61 -0.63
#